data_77d7fb342e4b275e4269d76e2a1fd551
#
_entry.id   77d7fb342e4b275e4269d76e2a1fd551
#
_cell.length_a   1.000
_cell.length_b   1.000
_cell.length_c   1.000
_cell.angle_alpha   90.00
_cell.angle_beta   90.00
_cell.angle_gamma   90.00
#
_symmetry.space_group_name_H-M   'P 1'
#
loop_
_entity.id
_entity.type
_entity.pdbx_description
1 polymer ?
#
loop_
_entity_poly.entity_id
_entity_poly.type
_entity_poly.pdbx_seq_one_letter_code
_entity_poly.pdbx_strand_id
1 'polypeptide(L)'
;MTDVDDPKRRMFGAYQLMPNSGVNPPYAPAYPVEWGCTLRTVEIMTRVAPAKVKTLLSDTPFEIASERVAFRFMLSPGHTLAVHAGQMFDLMITVPVRYKGLFTETHIYMYCSDPMGICAGREVFGYTKKDTHYAFDERPDGSISGWVRRRGIPLADFSFMPDAGAPVIRIVDGA
;
A
#
# COMPACT_ATOMS: atom_id res chain seq x y z
N MET A 1 -22.79 -17.55 25.44
CA MET A 1 -21.85 -16.41 25.38
C MET A 1 -20.96 -16.66 24.17
N THR A 2 -21.24 -16.01 23.06
CA THR A 2 -20.44 -16.12 21.85
C THR A 2 -19.21 -15.27 22.07
N ASP A 3 -18.07 -15.89 21.94
CA ASP A 3 -16.71 -15.36 22.15
C ASP A 3 -16.35 -14.28 21.11
N VAL A 4 -17.10 -13.17 21.15
CA VAL A 4 -16.96 -12.02 20.23
C VAL A 4 -15.73 -11.17 20.59
N ASP A 5 -15.15 -11.42 21.78
CA ASP A 5 -14.05 -10.62 22.30
C ASP A 5 -12.67 -11.21 22.12
N ASP A 6 -12.53 -12.34 21.43
CA ASP A 6 -11.22 -12.88 21.07
C ASP A 6 -10.54 -11.94 20.04
N PRO A 7 -9.42 -11.27 20.41
CA PRO A 7 -8.69 -10.38 19.49
C PRO A 7 -8.27 -11.07 18.21
N LYS A 8 -8.00 -12.37 18.24
CA LYS A 8 -7.68 -13.18 17.06
C LYS A 8 -8.87 -13.31 16.12
N ARG A 9 -10.09 -13.45 16.64
CA ARG A 9 -11.30 -13.48 15.82
C ARG A 9 -11.65 -12.13 15.24
N ARG A 10 -11.40 -11.03 15.93
CA ARG A 10 -11.60 -9.67 15.39
C ARG A 10 -10.68 -9.38 14.21
N MET A 11 -9.45 -9.85 14.25
CA MET A 11 -8.48 -9.65 13.17
C MET A 11 -8.81 -10.47 11.91
N PHE A 12 -9.54 -11.57 12.07
CA PHE A 12 -9.87 -12.50 11.00
C PHE A 12 -11.37 -12.58 10.66
N GLY A 13 -12.22 -11.84 11.39
CA GLY A 13 -13.65 -11.78 11.11
C GLY A 13 -13.99 -11.29 9.72
N ALA A 14 -13.18 -10.38 9.17
CA ALA A 14 -13.32 -9.93 7.80
C ALA A 14 -13.06 -11.03 6.75
N TYR A 15 -12.25 -12.02 7.08
CA TYR A 15 -11.97 -13.15 6.19
C TYR A 15 -13.20 -14.04 5.99
N GLN A 16 -14.06 -14.12 6.98
CA GLN A 16 -15.33 -14.86 6.90
C GLN A 16 -16.41 -14.08 6.12
N LEU A 17 -16.18 -12.80 5.88
CA LEU A 17 -17.09 -11.90 5.18
C LEU A 17 -16.70 -11.67 3.70
N MET A 18 -15.75 -12.44 3.17
CA MET A 18 -15.46 -12.38 1.73
C MET A 18 -16.74 -12.72 0.95
N PRO A 19 -17.32 -11.78 0.20
CA PRO A 19 -18.64 -11.92 -0.39
C PRO A 19 -18.80 -13.09 -1.36
N ASN A 20 -17.69 -13.63 -1.86
CA ASN A 20 -17.68 -14.75 -2.80
C ASN A 20 -17.30 -16.08 -2.16
N SER A 21 -17.12 -16.11 -0.86
CA SER A 21 -16.75 -17.33 -0.16
C SER A 21 -17.96 -18.07 0.38
N GLY A 22 -19.03 -18.10 -0.35
CA GLY A 22 -20.11 -19.06 -0.06
C GLY A 22 -19.58 -20.49 0.12
N VAL A 23 -18.29 -20.63 -0.15
CA VAL A 23 -17.46 -21.80 0.17
C VAL A 23 -16.16 -21.23 0.75
N ASN A 24 -15.88 -21.52 2.01
CA ASN A 24 -14.50 -21.43 2.50
C ASN A 24 -13.65 -22.16 1.50
N PRO A 25 -12.74 -21.51 0.77
CA PRO A 25 -11.90 -22.24 -0.14
C PRO A 25 -11.17 -23.31 0.67
N PRO A 26 -11.15 -24.58 0.23
CA PRO A 26 -10.52 -25.68 0.98
C PRO A 26 -9.03 -25.47 1.24
N TYR A 27 -8.47 -24.40 0.72
CA TYR A 27 -7.07 -23.94 0.88
C TYR A 27 -6.95 -22.64 1.64
N ALA A 28 -7.99 -22.17 2.33
CA ALA A 28 -7.80 -21.06 3.26
C ALA A 28 -6.74 -21.51 4.26
N PRO A 29 -5.57 -20.85 4.30
CA PRO A 29 -4.50 -21.31 5.16
C PRO A 29 -4.98 -21.29 6.60
N ALA A 30 -4.62 -22.34 7.35
CA ALA A 30 -4.88 -22.36 8.77
C ALA A 30 -4.18 -21.15 9.42
N TYR A 31 -4.88 -20.41 10.23
CA TYR A 31 -4.30 -19.31 10.99
C TYR A 31 -3.51 -19.82 12.20
N PRO A 32 -2.41 -19.12 12.57
CA PRO A 32 -1.84 -17.93 11.97
C PRO A 32 -1.11 -18.19 10.64
N VAL A 33 -1.25 -17.28 9.67
CA VAL A 33 -0.48 -17.31 8.44
C VAL A 33 0.78 -16.49 8.66
N GLU A 34 1.92 -17.13 8.53
CA GLU A 34 3.21 -16.44 8.49
C GLU A 34 3.44 -15.90 7.08
N TRP A 35 3.47 -14.59 6.97
CA TRP A 35 3.79 -13.91 5.72
C TRP A 35 5.26 -13.50 5.75
N GLY A 36 6.07 -14.26 5.04
CA GLY A 36 7.48 -13.96 4.88
C GLY A 36 7.70 -13.11 3.63
N CYS A 37 8.37 -11.99 3.77
CA CYS A 37 8.90 -11.24 2.64
C CYS A 37 10.14 -10.44 3.05
N THR A 38 11.03 -10.24 2.10
CA THR A 38 12.03 -9.17 2.18
C THR A 38 11.40 -7.92 1.60
N LEU A 39 11.58 -6.79 2.27
CA LEU A 39 11.03 -5.53 1.82
C LEU A 39 12.14 -4.57 1.42
N ARG A 40 12.05 -4.02 0.21
CA ARG A 40 12.86 -2.91 -0.27
C ARG A 40 11.96 -1.71 -0.44
N THR A 41 12.28 -0.62 0.23
CA THR A 41 11.42 0.57 0.23
C THR A 41 12.21 1.81 -0.12
N VAL A 42 11.67 2.59 -1.05
CA VAL A 42 12.02 3.99 -1.24
C VAL A 42 10.87 4.83 -0.71
N GLU A 43 11.14 5.63 0.32
CA GLU A 43 10.15 6.56 0.85
C GLU A 43 10.55 7.98 0.51
N ILE A 44 9.65 8.70 -0.13
CA ILE A 44 9.83 10.10 -0.50
C ILE A 44 8.76 10.92 0.19
N MET A 45 9.20 11.83 1.07
CA MET A 45 8.30 12.74 1.77
C MET A 45 8.28 14.10 1.08
N THR A 46 7.11 14.59 0.78
CA THR A 46 6.91 15.91 0.21
C THR A 46 5.86 16.71 0.98
N ARG A 47 5.76 18.01 0.69
CA ARG A 47 4.69 18.86 1.21
C ARG A 47 3.65 19.07 0.13
N VAL A 48 2.40 18.94 0.52
CA VAL A 48 1.25 19.19 -0.36
C VAL A 48 0.34 20.20 0.31
N ALA A 49 -0.24 21.10 -0.48
CA ALA A 49 -1.17 22.11 0.05
C ALA A 49 -2.31 21.43 0.82
N PRO A 50 -2.58 21.82 2.08
CA PRO A 50 -3.58 21.19 2.94
C PRO A 50 -4.96 21.08 2.30
N ALA A 51 -5.34 22.10 1.51
CA ALA A 51 -6.62 22.11 0.81
C ALA A 51 -6.80 20.92 -0.14
N LYS A 52 -5.72 20.50 -0.84
CA LYS A 52 -5.77 19.30 -1.73
C LYS A 52 -5.98 18.02 -0.93
N VAL A 53 -5.24 17.85 0.16
CA VAL A 53 -5.37 16.67 1.03
C VAL A 53 -6.75 16.65 1.69
N LYS A 54 -7.24 17.82 2.13
CA LYS A 54 -8.57 17.95 2.75
C LYS A 54 -9.68 17.50 1.79
N THR A 55 -9.58 17.86 0.51
CA THR A 55 -10.55 17.41 -0.49
C THR A 55 -10.56 15.88 -0.63
N LEU A 56 -9.40 15.22 -0.59
CA LEU A 56 -9.29 13.76 -0.66
C LEU A 56 -9.81 13.03 0.57
N LEU A 57 -9.86 13.72 1.71
CA LEU A 57 -10.31 13.18 2.99
C LEU A 57 -11.70 13.69 3.42
N SER A 58 -12.40 14.44 2.54
CA SER A 58 -13.66 15.13 2.88
C SER A 58 -14.76 14.19 3.41
N ASP A 59 -14.81 12.98 2.89
CA ASP A 59 -15.82 11.96 3.24
C ASP A 59 -15.33 10.99 4.33
N THR A 60 -14.25 11.35 5.02
CA THR A 60 -13.68 10.53 6.08
C THR A 60 -13.74 11.25 7.42
N PRO A 61 -13.70 10.51 8.54
CA PRO A 61 -13.67 11.11 9.87
C PRO A 61 -12.28 11.60 10.29
N PHE A 62 -11.33 11.72 9.36
CA PHE A 62 -9.95 12.06 9.65
C PHE A 62 -9.68 13.56 9.60
N GLU A 63 -8.91 14.03 10.56
CA GLU A 63 -8.35 15.39 10.58
C GLU A 63 -6.90 15.33 10.07
N ILE A 64 -6.52 16.24 9.19
CA ILE A 64 -5.15 16.34 8.70
C ILE A 64 -4.23 16.73 9.85
N ALA A 65 -3.20 15.92 10.11
CA ALA A 65 -2.24 16.18 11.17
C ALA A 65 -0.97 16.87 10.67
N SER A 66 -0.68 16.83 9.37
CA SER A 66 0.51 17.42 8.77
C SER A 66 0.30 17.68 7.28
N GLU A 67 1.03 18.67 6.74
CA GLU A 67 1.11 18.94 5.30
C GLU A 67 2.01 17.95 4.54
N ARG A 68 2.59 16.98 5.23
CA ARG A 68 3.47 16.00 4.62
C ARG A 68 2.67 14.86 4.01
N VAL A 69 3.10 14.43 2.84
CA VAL A 69 2.60 13.25 2.14
C VAL A 69 3.79 12.34 1.88
N ALA A 70 3.67 11.08 2.22
CA ALA A 70 4.70 10.08 1.94
C ALA A 70 4.30 9.22 0.74
N PHE A 71 5.23 9.08 -0.19
CA PHE A 71 5.17 8.13 -1.30
C PHE A 71 6.10 6.97 -0.97
N ARG A 72 5.53 5.80 -0.76
CA ARG A 72 6.29 4.58 -0.44
C ARG A 72 6.23 3.64 -1.63
N PHE A 73 7.36 3.48 -2.30
CA PHE A 73 7.57 2.51 -3.37
C PHE A 73 8.18 1.26 -2.74
N MET A 74 7.42 0.20 -2.69
CA MET A 74 7.78 -1.00 -1.92
C MET A 74 7.84 -2.20 -2.84
N LEU A 75 9.00 -2.84 -2.91
CA LEU A 75 9.19 -4.11 -3.59
C LEU A 75 9.36 -5.21 -2.56
N SER A 76 8.57 -6.25 -2.66
CA SER A 76 8.65 -7.46 -1.83
C SER A 76 9.06 -8.65 -2.69
N PRO A 77 10.37 -8.87 -2.90
CA PRO A 77 10.84 -10.09 -3.57
C PRO A 77 10.60 -11.31 -2.67
N GLY A 78 10.22 -12.43 -3.26
CA GLY A 78 9.95 -13.66 -2.52
C GLY A 78 8.72 -13.61 -1.62
N HIS A 79 7.76 -12.73 -1.91
CA HIS A 79 6.52 -12.64 -1.14
C HIS A 79 5.69 -13.92 -1.28
N THR A 80 5.36 -14.56 -0.16
CA THR A 80 4.70 -15.87 -0.15
C THR A 80 3.29 -15.88 -0.75
N LEU A 81 2.62 -14.73 -0.79
CA LEU A 81 1.30 -14.58 -1.42
C LEU A 81 1.35 -14.15 -2.88
N ALA A 82 2.51 -13.72 -3.39
CA ALA A 82 2.59 -13.24 -4.75
C ALA A 82 2.40 -14.37 -5.76
N VAL A 83 1.41 -14.20 -6.63
CA VAL A 83 1.11 -15.19 -7.71
C VAL A 83 2.11 -15.08 -8.84
N HIS A 84 2.62 -13.88 -9.10
CA HIS A 84 3.54 -13.62 -10.19
C HIS A 84 5.00 -13.57 -9.72
N ALA A 85 5.76 -14.61 -10.06
CA ALA A 85 7.21 -14.70 -9.86
C ALA A 85 7.70 -14.42 -8.42
N GLY A 86 6.84 -14.58 -7.42
CA GLY A 86 7.20 -14.33 -6.03
C GLY A 86 7.55 -12.87 -5.72
N GLN A 87 7.15 -11.92 -6.58
CA GLN A 87 7.37 -10.49 -6.36
C GLN A 87 6.05 -9.74 -6.26
N MET A 88 5.97 -8.85 -5.29
CA MET A 88 4.87 -7.91 -5.17
C MET A 88 5.43 -6.49 -5.04
N PHE A 89 4.87 -5.58 -5.80
CA PHE A 89 5.16 -4.16 -5.68
C PHE A 89 3.92 -3.42 -5.20
N ASP A 90 4.11 -2.53 -4.23
CA ASP A 90 3.10 -1.60 -3.76
C ASP A 90 3.61 -0.15 -3.89
N LEU A 91 2.78 0.73 -4.42
CA LEU A 91 2.90 2.17 -4.22
C LEU A 91 1.82 2.61 -3.24
N MET A 92 2.24 3.13 -2.10
CA MET A 92 1.34 3.69 -1.10
C MET A 92 1.55 5.19 -0.99
N ILE A 93 0.46 5.94 -1.05
CA ILE A 93 0.46 7.39 -0.80
C ILE A 93 -0.27 7.63 0.50
N THR A 94 0.46 8.08 1.51
CA THR A 94 -0.01 8.21 2.89
C THR A 94 0.04 9.64 3.37
N VAL A 95 -0.92 9.98 4.21
CA VAL A 95 -0.98 11.26 4.90
C VAL A 95 -1.12 11.07 6.40
N PRO A 96 -0.40 11.83 7.21
CA PRO A 96 -0.60 11.85 8.66
C PRO A 96 -1.95 12.47 9.01
N VAL A 97 -2.70 11.78 9.84
CA VAL A 97 -4.04 12.20 10.28
C VAL A 97 -4.22 12.05 11.79
N ARG A 98 -5.28 12.68 12.29
CA ARG A 98 -5.81 12.44 13.64
C ARG A 98 -7.18 11.80 13.52
N TYR A 99 -7.42 10.82 14.36
CA TYR A 99 -8.73 10.20 14.53
C TYR A 99 -8.99 9.97 16.01
N LYS A 100 -10.05 10.59 16.55
CA LYS A 100 -10.40 10.51 17.98
C LYS A 100 -9.22 10.83 18.91
N GLY A 101 -8.44 11.86 18.55
CA GLY A 101 -7.26 12.27 19.32
C GLY A 101 -6.00 11.44 19.10
N LEU A 102 -6.07 10.32 18.41
CA LEU A 102 -4.91 9.48 18.09
C LEU A 102 -4.22 9.99 16.81
N PHE A 103 -2.90 10.10 16.86
CA PHE A 103 -2.09 10.35 15.68
C PHE A 103 -1.85 9.05 14.93
N THR A 104 -2.09 9.04 13.62
CA THR A 104 -1.91 7.87 12.75
C THR A 104 -1.65 8.32 11.32
N GLU A 105 -1.53 7.37 10.42
CA GLU A 105 -1.46 7.61 8.98
C GLU A 105 -2.64 6.94 8.28
N THR A 106 -3.12 7.54 7.21
CA THR A 106 -4.09 6.91 6.31
C THR A 106 -3.56 6.86 4.90
N HIS A 107 -3.94 5.82 4.16
CA HIS A 107 -3.60 5.67 2.76
C HIS A 107 -4.67 6.32 1.90
N ILE A 108 -4.30 7.35 1.14
CA ILE A 108 -5.22 7.98 0.19
C ILE A 108 -5.25 7.25 -1.14
N TYR A 109 -4.12 6.67 -1.55
CA TYR A 109 -4.03 5.82 -2.72
C TYR A 109 -3.11 4.63 -2.45
N MET A 110 -3.50 3.48 -2.98
CA MET A 110 -2.67 2.28 -2.99
C MET A 110 -2.74 1.60 -4.34
N TYR A 111 -1.58 1.24 -4.87
CA TYR A 111 -1.43 0.51 -6.11
C TYR A 111 -0.60 -0.73 -5.85
N CYS A 112 -1.00 -1.86 -6.43
CA CYS A 112 -0.34 -3.14 -6.20
C CYS A 112 -0.21 -3.88 -7.53
N SER A 113 0.91 -4.55 -7.73
CA SER A 113 1.17 -5.29 -8.98
C SER A 113 0.64 -6.72 -8.95
N ASP A 114 0.25 -7.23 -7.80
CA ASP A 114 -0.13 -8.63 -7.63
C ASP A 114 -1.63 -8.78 -7.30
N PRO A 115 -2.37 -9.62 -8.05
CA PRO A 115 -3.80 -9.82 -7.83
C PRO A 115 -4.15 -10.32 -6.42
N MET A 116 -3.33 -11.20 -5.83
CA MET A 116 -3.57 -11.69 -4.48
C MET A 116 -3.31 -10.60 -3.44
N GLY A 117 -2.26 -9.78 -3.66
CA GLY A 117 -1.99 -8.60 -2.84
C GLY A 117 -3.12 -7.57 -2.91
N ILE A 118 -3.76 -7.41 -4.07
CA ILE A 118 -4.94 -6.55 -4.24
C ILE A 118 -6.13 -7.15 -3.50
N CYS A 119 -6.43 -8.44 -3.71
CA CYS A 119 -7.55 -9.13 -3.09
C CYS A 119 -7.43 -9.10 -1.56
N ALA A 120 -6.29 -9.55 -1.01
CA ALA A 120 -6.07 -9.54 0.43
C ALA A 120 -6.12 -8.11 1.01
N GLY A 121 -5.54 -7.14 0.32
CA GLY A 121 -5.57 -5.75 0.75
C GLY A 121 -6.98 -5.18 0.83
N ARG A 122 -7.82 -5.45 -0.17
CA ARG A 122 -9.18 -4.91 -0.25
C ARG A 122 -10.15 -5.63 0.68
N GLU A 123 -10.14 -6.97 0.62
CA GLU A 123 -11.17 -7.78 1.28
C GLU A 123 -10.87 -8.01 2.76
N VAL A 124 -9.58 -8.03 3.16
CA VAL A 124 -9.18 -8.28 4.55
C VAL A 124 -8.89 -6.98 5.30
N PHE A 125 -8.13 -6.07 4.68
CA PHE A 125 -7.65 -4.86 5.35
C PHE A 125 -8.44 -3.60 4.99
N GLY A 126 -9.37 -3.66 4.03
CA GLY A 126 -10.16 -2.50 3.60
C GLY A 126 -9.35 -1.47 2.81
N TYR A 127 -8.19 -1.81 2.28
CA TYR A 127 -7.38 -0.91 1.48
C TYR A 127 -7.98 -0.69 0.10
N THR A 128 -7.92 0.52 -0.42
CA THR A 128 -8.40 0.87 -1.76
C THR A 128 -7.42 0.49 -2.86
N LYS A 129 -6.79 -0.69 -2.78
CA LYS A 129 -5.77 -1.14 -3.73
C LYS A 129 -6.30 -1.23 -5.15
N LYS A 130 -5.51 -0.75 -6.09
CA LYS A 130 -5.75 -0.79 -7.53
C LYS A 130 -4.58 -1.51 -8.22
N ASP A 131 -4.86 -2.14 -9.35
CA ASP A 131 -3.85 -2.78 -10.21
C ASP A 131 -2.83 -1.77 -10.75
N THR A 132 -1.59 -2.21 -10.91
CA THR A 132 -0.54 -1.40 -11.50
C THR A 132 0.54 -2.24 -12.18
N HIS A 133 1.24 -1.60 -13.13
CA HIS A 133 2.51 -2.06 -13.68
C HIS A 133 3.62 -1.17 -13.15
N TYR A 134 4.81 -1.74 -13.00
CA TYR A 134 5.95 -1.04 -12.42
C TYR A 134 7.27 -1.49 -13.04
N ALA A 135 8.29 -0.65 -12.90
CA ALA A 135 9.69 -1.04 -12.89
C ALA A 135 10.32 -0.57 -11.57
N PHE A 136 11.22 -1.36 -11.05
CA PHE A 136 11.98 -1.07 -9.84
C PHE A 136 13.38 -1.63 -10.04
N ASP A 137 14.31 -0.77 -10.41
CA ASP A 137 15.68 -1.12 -10.75
C ASP A 137 16.63 -0.66 -9.66
N GLU A 138 17.29 -1.60 -9.01
CA GLU A 138 18.33 -1.34 -8.01
C GLU A 138 19.69 -1.65 -8.63
N ARG A 139 20.61 -0.70 -8.52
CA ARG A 139 21.97 -0.83 -9.06
C ARG A 139 22.97 -1.15 -7.95
N PRO A 140 24.17 -1.68 -8.31
CA PRO A 140 25.22 -2.02 -7.34
C PRO A 140 25.71 -0.83 -6.51
N ASP A 141 25.58 0.40 -6.99
CA ASP A 141 25.93 1.62 -6.27
C ASP A 141 24.87 2.05 -5.24
N GLY A 142 23.81 1.24 -5.09
CA GLY A 142 22.69 1.53 -4.20
C GLY A 142 21.68 2.53 -4.78
N SER A 143 21.88 3.00 -6.01
CA SER A 143 20.89 3.83 -6.66
C SER A 143 19.66 3.00 -7.05
N ILE A 144 18.49 3.62 -6.92
CA ILE A 144 17.21 2.99 -7.25
C ILE A 144 16.45 3.93 -8.20
N SER A 145 15.89 3.35 -9.25
CA SER A 145 15.00 4.10 -10.15
C SER A 145 13.83 3.22 -10.57
N GLY A 146 12.75 3.87 -10.98
CA GLY A 146 11.60 3.11 -11.45
C GLY A 146 10.45 4.00 -11.90
N TRP A 147 9.41 3.33 -12.31
CA TRP A 147 8.17 3.97 -12.70
C TRP A 147 6.96 3.13 -12.27
N VAL A 148 5.82 3.80 -12.17
CA VAL A 148 4.52 3.18 -11.89
C VAL A 148 3.51 3.65 -12.94
N ARG A 149 2.79 2.71 -13.53
CA ARG A 149 1.78 2.97 -14.57
C ARG A 149 0.52 2.16 -14.30
N ARG A 150 -0.60 2.71 -14.63
CA ARG A 150 -1.88 2.03 -14.56
C ARG A 150 -2.61 2.13 -15.88
N ARG A 151 -2.93 0.98 -16.49
CA ARG A 151 -3.63 0.90 -17.79
C ARG A 151 -2.97 1.77 -18.87
N GLY A 152 -1.64 1.78 -18.89
CA GLY A 152 -0.86 2.60 -19.81
C GLY A 152 -0.68 4.06 -19.38
N ILE A 153 -1.42 4.55 -18.39
CA ILE A 153 -1.29 5.92 -17.87
C ILE A 153 -0.12 5.97 -16.89
N PRO A 154 0.87 6.85 -17.09
CA PRO A 154 1.94 7.05 -16.13
C PRO A 154 1.40 7.72 -14.87
N LEU A 155 1.77 7.19 -13.71
CA LEU A 155 1.39 7.72 -12.40
C LEU A 155 2.56 8.41 -11.72
N ALA A 156 3.74 7.77 -11.73
CA ALA A 156 4.94 8.30 -11.13
C ALA A 156 6.19 7.74 -11.78
N ASP A 157 7.22 8.57 -11.89
CA ASP A 157 8.60 8.17 -12.08
C ASP A 157 9.37 8.57 -10.82
N PHE A 158 10.30 7.74 -10.36
CA PHE A 158 11.08 8.01 -9.17
C PHE A 158 12.53 7.61 -9.34
N SER A 159 13.40 8.30 -8.64
CA SER A 159 14.80 7.94 -8.52
C SER A 159 15.36 8.32 -7.15
N PHE A 160 16.27 7.49 -6.68
CA PHE A 160 17.03 7.70 -5.47
C PHE A 160 18.50 7.44 -5.76
N MET A 161 19.37 8.34 -5.31
CA MET A 161 20.82 8.23 -5.38
C MET A 161 21.37 8.47 -3.98
N PRO A 162 22.08 7.51 -3.35
CA PRO A 162 22.54 7.63 -1.98
C PRO A 162 23.36 8.89 -1.71
N ASP A 163 24.22 9.28 -2.67
CA ASP A 163 25.17 10.38 -2.50
C ASP A 163 24.68 11.72 -3.09
N ALA A 164 23.51 11.75 -3.72
CA ALA A 164 23.02 12.95 -4.43
C ALA A 164 22.08 13.84 -3.61
N GLY A 165 21.91 13.58 -2.32
CA GLY A 165 21.02 14.35 -1.47
C GLY A 165 19.56 13.83 -1.49
N ALA A 166 18.59 14.69 -1.79
CA ALA A 166 17.18 14.31 -1.72
C ALA A 166 16.76 13.38 -2.88
N PRO A 167 15.95 12.35 -2.62
CA PRO A 167 15.34 11.55 -3.67
C PRO A 167 14.42 12.38 -4.55
N VAL A 168 14.34 12.01 -5.83
CA VAL A 168 13.49 12.69 -6.80
C VAL A 168 12.26 11.84 -7.10
N ILE A 169 11.11 12.43 -6.99
CA ILE A 169 9.86 11.87 -7.52
C ILE A 169 9.26 12.85 -8.54
N ARG A 170 8.85 12.32 -9.66
CA ARG A 170 8.03 13.03 -10.64
C ARG A 170 6.66 12.39 -10.68
N ILE A 171 5.66 13.12 -10.25
CA ILE A 171 4.26 12.74 -10.45
C ILE A 171 3.86 13.28 -11.82
N VAL A 172 3.27 12.42 -12.63
CA VAL A 172 2.81 12.79 -13.96
C VAL A 172 1.42 13.40 -13.82
N ASP A 173 1.33 14.70 -14.09
CA ASP A 173 0.07 15.43 -14.07
C ASP A 173 -0.85 14.92 -15.19
N GLY A 174 -2.12 14.71 -14.87
CA GLY A 174 -3.15 14.34 -15.84
C GLY A 174 -3.62 12.89 -15.79
N ALA A 175 -3.29 12.15 -14.75
CA ALA A 175 -3.83 10.81 -14.51
C ALA A 175 -5.11 10.86 -13.64
#